data_76aa5bb73ac1539aafd9337e50f72616
#
_entry.id   76aa5bb73ac1539aafd9337e50f72616
#
_cell.length_a   1.000
_cell.length_b   1.000
_cell.length_c   1.000
_cell.angle_alpha   90.00
_cell.angle_beta   90.00
_cell.angle_gamma   90.00
#
_symmetry.space_group_name_H-M   'P 1'
#
loop_
_entity.id
_entity.type
_entity.pdbx_description
1 polymer ?
#
loop_
_entity_poly.entity_id
_entity_poly.type
_entity_poly.pdbx_seq_one_letter_code
_entity_poly.pdbx_strand_id
1 'polypeptide(L)'
;MKKLDLNSRVGELYASPIGHDTLAKVLMQLGLSEKLITNPLVSNLKLKNLAALTKKPLGDEFWQALLTLVNSETDAPAPLDGPITPKWWKEAVFYQIYPRSFYDTNADGIGDLQGIIAKLDYLQELGVNALWLSPIYDSPNDDNGYDIRDYQKIMEEFGTMADFDELLSEVHRREMRLIMDLVVNHTSDEHPWFQQALHDPDSKYRNYYFFRNSKELPNNWTSFFSGPAWNYYPEQDIWALHLFSKKQMDLNWDNPDLRRDVIEMVNWWLDKGVDGFRMDVINYISKTPGLPQGNQVIGDMMGFPGIETYYYGPNLHQYLRQIQAEAFAPHAAFSVGETPGLGINMCRLVTGEERKELDMVFCFDHLETPGHVRMDDYEYDLNFYRDYISDWLTHYGNNCWTALFYNNHDNPRMISKVCRDARYHTQLSILLAVMQFTLKGTPFIFQGDEMGLANYRFTSMDQITDVEAKGYYEEHIEKESHETVFNALLAGTREHCRVLLPWNVQMPSYHQGLEQPIKEDVTAAYRKLIHLRRQEKALSYGDFKVLDRRKNRFVYTRNLDGTSLLIDCNLSKASCAAYQPEHGYKLIFPEQEHISSKLGPYQARIWKKG
;
A
#
# COMPACT_ATOMS: atom_id res chain seq x y z
N MET A 1 -16.24 0.91 -24.18
CA MET A 1 -17.06 -0.33 -24.03
C MET A 1 -18.55 0.01 -24.02
N LYS A 2 -19.44 -0.98 -24.33
CA LYS A 2 -20.90 -0.78 -24.19
C LYS A 2 -21.25 -0.63 -22.70
N LYS A 3 -22.07 0.37 -22.36
CA LYS A 3 -22.59 0.50 -21.00
C LYS A 3 -23.41 -0.75 -20.63
N LEU A 4 -23.17 -1.26 -19.42
CA LEU A 4 -23.87 -2.41 -18.87
C LEU A 4 -25.14 -1.97 -18.14
N ASP A 5 -26.18 -2.80 -18.23
CA ASP A 5 -27.45 -2.62 -17.56
C ASP A 5 -27.96 -3.97 -17.01
N LEU A 6 -29.13 -3.97 -16.37
CA LEU A 6 -29.75 -5.20 -15.84
C LEU A 6 -30.11 -6.24 -16.90
N ASN A 7 -30.13 -5.91 -18.21
CA ASN A 7 -30.32 -6.85 -19.30
C ASN A 7 -29.00 -7.47 -19.80
N SER A 8 -27.87 -6.91 -19.40
CA SER A 8 -26.54 -7.46 -19.67
C SER A 8 -26.37 -8.81 -18.96
N ARG A 9 -25.42 -9.63 -19.45
CA ARG A 9 -25.14 -10.95 -18.87
C ARG A 9 -24.06 -10.85 -17.79
N VAL A 10 -24.06 -11.82 -16.88
CA VAL A 10 -22.99 -11.94 -15.85
C VAL A 10 -21.61 -12.03 -16.51
N GLY A 11 -21.48 -12.78 -17.62
CA GLY A 11 -20.24 -12.85 -18.38
C GLY A 11 -19.81 -11.52 -19.02
N GLU A 12 -20.75 -10.66 -19.43
CA GLU A 12 -20.43 -9.31 -19.93
C GLU A 12 -19.91 -8.42 -18.80
N LEU A 13 -20.50 -8.54 -17.60
CA LEU A 13 -20.03 -7.86 -16.41
C LEU A 13 -18.61 -8.31 -16.02
N TYR A 14 -18.39 -9.63 -15.98
CA TYR A 14 -17.09 -10.21 -15.66
C TYR A 14 -16.02 -9.92 -16.74
N ALA A 15 -16.40 -9.67 -17.97
CA ALA A 15 -15.48 -9.29 -19.04
C ALA A 15 -15.09 -7.78 -19.01
N SER A 16 -15.80 -6.96 -18.25
CA SER A 16 -15.42 -5.55 -18.06
C SER A 16 -14.34 -5.43 -16.98
N PRO A 17 -13.34 -4.52 -17.12
CA PRO A 17 -12.24 -4.40 -16.16
C PRO A 17 -12.70 -4.23 -14.69
N ILE A 18 -13.52 -3.23 -14.46
CA ILE A 18 -14.05 -2.92 -13.11
C ILE A 18 -14.98 -4.03 -12.61
N GLY A 19 -15.83 -4.57 -13.50
CA GLY A 19 -16.76 -5.66 -13.15
C GLY A 19 -16.03 -6.96 -12.80
N HIS A 20 -14.92 -7.26 -13.47
CA HIS A 20 -14.06 -8.40 -13.15
C HIS A 20 -13.54 -8.28 -11.72
N ASP A 21 -12.85 -7.17 -11.41
CA ASP A 21 -12.21 -6.98 -10.11
C ASP A 21 -13.23 -6.92 -8.97
N THR A 22 -14.36 -6.23 -9.19
CA THR A 22 -15.43 -6.15 -8.19
C THR A 22 -16.04 -7.53 -7.91
N LEU A 23 -16.34 -8.32 -8.94
CA LEU A 23 -16.88 -9.66 -8.76
C LEU A 23 -15.86 -10.62 -8.15
N ALA A 24 -14.59 -10.55 -8.56
CA ALA A 24 -13.52 -11.34 -7.96
C ALA A 24 -13.41 -11.06 -6.45
N LYS A 25 -13.46 -9.79 -6.05
CA LYS A 25 -13.42 -9.39 -4.65
C LYS A 25 -14.64 -9.87 -3.84
N VAL A 26 -15.84 -9.71 -4.39
CA VAL A 26 -17.07 -10.23 -3.77
C VAL A 26 -17.01 -11.75 -3.59
N LEU A 27 -16.57 -12.48 -4.61
CA LEU A 27 -16.43 -13.94 -4.51
C LEU A 27 -15.40 -14.35 -3.47
N MET A 28 -14.26 -13.65 -3.43
CA MET A 28 -13.21 -13.88 -2.46
C MET A 28 -13.74 -13.71 -1.02
N GLN A 29 -14.48 -12.64 -0.75
CA GLN A 29 -15.10 -12.39 0.56
C GLN A 29 -16.12 -13.46 0.94
N LEU A 30 -16.85 -14.00 -0.04
CA LEU A 30 -17.81 -15.09 0.17
C LEU A 30 -17.16 -16.48 0.22
N GLY A 31 -15.85 -16.59 0.06
CA GLY A 31 -15.14 -17.88 -0.02
C GLY A 31 -15.46 -18.69 -1.28
N LEU A 32 -15.92 -18.04 -2.35
CA LEU A 32 -16.34 -18.65 -3.60
C LEU A 32 -15.26 -18.52 -4.67
N SER A 33 -15.20 -19.50 -5.57
CA SER A 33 -14.25 -19.47 -6.71
C SER A 33 -14.82 -18.73 -7.91
N GLU A 34 -13.99 -17.98 -8.62
CA GLU A 34 -14.30 -17.34 -9.91
C GLU A 34 -14.77 -18.33 -11.00
N LYS A 35 -14.44 -19.62 -10.86
CA LYS A 35 -14.97 -20.69 -11.71
C LYS A 35 -16.51 -20.73 -11.70
N LEU A 36 -17.14 -20.21 -10.66
CA LEU A 36 -18.60 -20.10 -10.62
C LEU A 36 -19.12 -19.16 -11.73
N ILE A 37 -18.49 -18.01 -11.89
CA ILE A 37 -18.88 -16.99 -12.90
C ILE A 37 -18.53 -17.45 -14.32
N THR A 38 -17.40 -18.10 -14.51
CA THR A 38 -16.95 -18.59 -15.82
C THR A 38 -17.73 -19.82 -16.29
N ASN A 39 -18.53 -20.44 -15.41
CA ASN A 39 -19.45 -21.52 -15.82
C ASN A 39 -20.46 -21.01 -16.85
N PRO A 40 -20.63 -21.66 -18.03
CA PRO A 40 -21.54 -21.20 -19.08
C PRO A 40 -22.99 -20.98 -18.65
N LEU A 41 -23.49 -21.71 -17.66
CA LEU A 41 -24.84 -21.52 -17.12
C LEU A 41 -24.97 -20.21 -16.35
N VAL A 42 -23.98 -19.85 -15.53
CA VAL A 42 -23.95 -18.62 -14.75
C VAL A 42 -23.60 -17.43 -15.63
N SER A 43 -22.56 -17.56 -16.46
CA SER A 43 -22.09 -16.52 -17.38
C SER A 43 -23.18 -16.00 -18.32
N ASN A 44 -24.09 -16.87 -18.76
CA ASN A 44 -25.20 -16.50 -19.65
C ASN A 44 -26.46 -15.94 -18.93
N LEU A 45 -26.51 -15.98 -17.61
CA LEU A 45 -27.61 -15.36 -16.86
C LEU A 45 -27.64 -13.85 -17.08
N LYS A 46 -28.83 -13.28 -17.21
CA LYS A 46 -29.01 -11.82 -17.21
C LYS A 46 -28.92 -11.29 -15.78
N LEU A 47 -28.29 -10.13 -15.60
CA LEU A 47 -28.13 -9.49 -14.30
C LEU A 47 -29.46 -9.29 -13.59
N LYS A 48 -30.55 -8.94 -14.32
CA LYS A 48 -31.89 -8.83 -13.75
C LYS A 48 -32.41 -10.13 -13.11
N ASN A 49 -32.04 -11.28 -13.65
CA ASN A 49 -32.45 -12.56 -13.09
C ASN A 49 -31.68 -12.85 -11.80
N LEU A 50 -30.38 -12.51 -11.79
CA LEU A 50 -29.55 -12.62 -10.60
C LEU A 50 -30.01 -11.64 -9.53
N ALA A 51 -30.32 -10.39 -9.90
CA ALA A 51 -30.88 -9.37 -9.00
C ALA A 51 -32.19 -9.83 -8.37
N ALA A 52 -33.09 -10.43 -9.17
CA ALA A 52 -34.34 -10.98 -8.64
C ALA A 52 -34.12 -12.13 -7.65
N LEU A 53 -33.13 -13.02 -7.92
CA LEU A 53 -32.78 -14.13 -7.03
C LEU A 53 -32.10 -13.66 -5.74
N THR A 54 -31.33 -12.58 -5.81
CA THR A 54 -30.55 -12.04 -4.68
C THR A 54 -31.22 -10.83 -4.02
N LYS A 55 -32.47 -10.52 -4.37
CA LYS A 55 -33.19 -9.36 -3.85
C LYS A 55 -33.26 -9.33 -2.31
N LYS A 56 -33.47 -10.49 -1.66
CA LYS A 56 -33.51 -10.58 -0.20
C LYS A 56 -32.12 -10.30 0.44
N PRO A 57 -31.01 -10.95 0.01
CA PRO A 57 -29.71 -10.75 0.63
C PRO A 57 -28.99 -9.47 0.18
N LEU A 58 -29.20 -8.96 -1.06
CA LEU A 58 -28.42 -7.86 -1.61
C LEU A 58 -29.20 -6.55 -1.82
N GLY A 59 -30.52 -6.62 -1.96
CA GLY A 59 -31.36 -5.45 -2.28
C GLY A 59 -31.20 -4.98 -3.75
N ASP A 60 -32.11 -4.10 -4.18
CA ASP A 60 -32.07 -3.50 -5.53
C ASP A 60 -30.95 -2.44 -5.64
N GLU A 61 -30.61 -1.79 -4.55
CA GLU A 61 -29.60 -0.72 -4.46
C GLU A 61 -28.18 -1.24 -4.70
N PHE A 62 -27.87 -2.46 -4.28
CA PHE A 62 -26.59 -3.12 -4.57
C PHE A 62 -26.32 -3.19 -6.08
N TRP A 63 -27.31 -3.59 -6.87
CA TRP A 63 -27.15 -3.72 -8.31
C TRP A 63 -27.02 -2.36 -9.01
N GLN A 64 -27.65 -1.32 -8.47
CA GLN A 64 -27.51 0.05 -8.95
C GLN A 64 -26.10 0.58 -8.66
N ALA A 65 -25.60 0.39 -7.45
CA ALA A 65 -24.23 0.78 -7.06
C ALA A 65 -23.19 0.07 -7.95
N LEU A 66 -23.31 -1.25 -8.12
CA LEU A 66 -22.45 -2.05 -8.97
C LEU A 66 -22.46 -1.54 -10.43
N LEU A 67 -23.62 -1.31 -11.02
CA LEU A 67 -23.72 -0.82 -12.40
C LEU A 67 -23.20 0.61 -12.56
N THR A 68 -23.38 1.45 -11.56
CA THR A 68 -22.80 2.80 -11.54
C THR A 68 -21.28 2.72 -11.56
N LEU A 69 -20.70 1.91 -10.69
CA LEU A 69 -19.26 1.69 -10.59
C LEU A 69 -18.68 1.13 -11.90
N VAL A 70 -19.26 0.06 -12.42
CA VAL A 70 -18.77 -0.62 -13.64
C VAL A 70 -18.85 0.26 -14.88
N ASN A 71 -19.75 1.22 -14.91
CA ASN A 71 -19.91 2.18 -15.99
C ASN A 71 -19.17 3.52 -15.76
N SER A 72 -18.43 3.67 -14.67
CA SER A 72 -17.69 4.90 -14.35
C SER A 72 -16.53 5.14 -15.32
N GLU A 73 -15.93 4.07 -15.85
CA GLU A 73 -14.85 4.12 -16.84
C GLU A 73 -15.20 3.26 -18.06
N THR A 74 -15.08 3.83 -19.24
CA THR A 74 -15.46 3.16 -20.50
C THR A 74 -14.26 2.72 -21.34
N ASP A 75 -13.06 3.23 -21.07
CA ASP A 75 -11.86 2.91 -21.80
C ASP A 75 -11.33 1.52 -21.42
N ALA A 76 -10.89 0.78 -22.43
CA ALA A 76 -10.25 -0.50 -22.21
C ALA A 76 -8.76 -0.29 -21.87
N PRO A 77 -8.17 -1.12 -20.98
CA PRO A 77 -6.74 -1.14 -20.77
C PRO A 77 -6.00 -1.51 -22.06
N ALA A 78 -4.76 -1.02 -22.21
CA ALA A 78 -3.90 -1.42 -23.32
C ALA A 78 -3.61 -2.93 -23.31
N PRO A 79 -3.19 -3.53 -24.45
CA PRO A 79 -2.79 -4.94 -24.52
C PRO A 79 -1.68 -5.29 -23.51
N LEU A 80 -1.64 -6.58 -23.10
CA LEU A 80 -0.69 -7.06 -22.09
C LEU A 80 0.75 -7.16 -22.61
N ASP A 81 0.93 -7.37 -23.90
CA ASP A 81 2.17 -7.80 -24.59
C ASP A 81 2.92 -6.66 -25.29
N GLY A 82 2.66 -5.41 -24.91
CA GLY A 82 3.41 -4.26 -25.43
C GLY A 82 4.89 -4.23 -24.95
N PRO A 83 5.73 -3.39 -25.58
CA PRO A 83 7.11 -3.21 -25.13
C PRO A 83 7.14 -2.58 -23.73
N ILE A 84 8.17 -2.91 -22.94
CA ILE A 84 8.40 -2.26 -21.67
C ILE A 84 9.26 -1.02 -21.92
N THR A 85 8.74 0.17 -21.58
CA THR A 85 9.50 1.41 -21.64
C THR A 85 10.43 1.50 -20.42
N PRO A 86 11.77 1.60 -20.61
CA PRO A 86 12.70 1.80 -19.50
C PRO A 86 12.45 3.12 -18.79
N LYS A 87 12.42 3.07 -17.44
CA LYS A 87 12.25 4.23 -16.56
C LYS A 87 13.15 4.05 -15.34
N TRP A 88 13.70 5.14 -14.79
CA TRP A 88 14.57 5.08 -13.63
C TRP A 88 13.90 4.37 -12.44
N TRP A 89 12.62 4.64 -12.20
CA TRP A 89 11.87 4.07 -11.09
C TRP A 89 11.52 2.58 -11.29
N LYS A 90 11.53 2.04 -12.50
CA LYS A 90 11.40 0.60 -12.77
C LYS A 90 12.68 -0.16 -12.38
N GLU A 91 13.81 0.49 -12.40
CA GLU A 91 15.13 -0.06 -12.04
C GLU A 91 15.53 0.26 -10.60
N ALA A 92 14.82 1.18 -9.95
CA ALA A 92 15.09 1.60 -8.60
C ALA A 92 14.86 0.49 -7.57
N VAL A 93 15.54 0.62 -6.44
CA VAL A 93 15.23 -0.04 -5.19
C VAL A 93 14.94 1.07 -4.18
N PHE A 94 13.68 1.18 -3.82
CA PHE A 94 13.23 2.15 -2.83
C PHE A 94 13.44 1.65 -1.41
N TYR A 95 13.74 2.59 -0.52
CA TYR A 95 13.76 2.37 0.92
C TYR A 95 12.80 3.35 1.58
N GLN A 96 11.76 2.85 2.22
CA GLN A 96 10.82 3.65 2.97
C GLN A 96 11.39 3.98 4.35
N ILE A 97 11.46 5.27 4.65
CA ILE A 97 11.85 5.81 5.94
C ILE A 97 10.59 6.37 6.62
N TYR A 98 10.31 5.88 7.82
CA TYR A 98 9.38 6.47 8.76
C TYR A 98 10.18 7.32 9.74
N PRO A 99 10.28 8.65 9.55
CA PRO A 99 11.30 9.49 10.18
C PRO A 99 11.32 9.36 11.70
N ARG A 100 10.13 9.40 12.32
CA ARG A 100 9.95 9.34 13.79
C ARG A 100 10.65 8.16 14.45
N SER A 101 10.80 7.03 13.77
CA SER A 101 11.41 5.82 14.33
C SER A 101 12.66 5.36 13.57
N PHE A 102 13.26 6.20 12.72
CA PHE A 102 14.43 5.83 11.93
C PHE A 102 15.73 5.98 12.74
N TYR A 103 16.15 7.19 13.06
CA TYR A 103 17.34 7.46 13.85
C TYR A 103 17.23 8.80 14.58
N ASP A 104 17.38 8.76 15.89
CA ASP A 104 17.33 9.90 16.81
C ASP A 104 18.74 10.42 17.06
N THR A 105 19.04 11.67 16.72
CA THR A 105 20.37 12.28 16.89
C THR A 105 20.47 13.13 18.15
N ASN A 106 19.36 13.60 18.69
CA ASN A 106 19.33 14.53 19.82
C ASN A 106 18.95 13.86 21.16
N ALA A 107 18.61 12.55 21.11
CA ALA A 107 18.24 11.72 22.27
C ALA A 107 16.93 12.13 22.95
N ASP A 108 15.96 12.65 22.17
CA ASP A 108 14.61 12.95 22.67
C ASP A 108 13.63 11.76 22.49
N GLY A 109 14.07 10.69 21.83
CA GLY A 109 13.30 9.49 21.56
C GLY A 109 12.56 9.52 20.22
N ILE A 110 12.77 10.54 19.40
CA ILE A 110 12.15 10.75 18.10
C ILE A 110 13.24 10.84 17.04
N GLY A 111 13.10 10.07 15.96
CA GLY A 111 14.02 10.18 14.82
C GLY A 111 13.85 11.51 14.09
N ASP A 112 14.93 11.99 13.47
CA ASP A 112 15.00 13.31 12.87
C ASP A 112 15.68 13.31 11.49
N LEU A 113 15.64 14.45 10.76
CA LEU A 113 16.22 14.60 9.42
C LEU A 113 17.75 14.45 9.44
N GLN A 114 18.41 14.94 10.48
CA GLN A 114 19.85 14.78 10.67
C GLN A 114 20.21 13.30 10.88
N GLY A 115 19.34 12.52 11.52
CA GLY A 115 19.48 11.07 11.63
C GLY A 115 19.39 10.36 10.28
N ILE A 116 18.52 10.82 9.40
CA ILE A 116 18.45 10.29 8.03
C ILE A 116 19.75 10.62 7.28
N ILE A 117 20.24 11.86 7.35
CA ILE A 117 21.51 12.28 6.73
C ILE A 117 22.66 11.41 7.23
N ALA A 118 22.74 11.18 8.53
CA ALA A 118 23.79 10.35 9.15
C ALA A 118 23.79 8.88 8.66
N LYS A 119 22.69 8.40 8.10
CA LYS A 119 22.54 7.02 7.61
C LYS A 119 22.55 6.89 6.09
N LEU A 120 22.72 7.96 5.34
CA LEU A 120 22.74 7.91 3.86
C LEU A 120 23.86 7.02 3.32
N ASP A 121 25.04 7.01 3.93
CA ASP A 121 26.15 6.14 3.51
C ASP A 121 25.79 4.66 3.71
N TYR A 122 25.16 4.30 4.84
CA TYR A 122 24.65 2.94 5.07
C TYR A 122 23.64 2.52 3.99
N LEU A 123 22.70 3.40 3.63
CA LEU A 123 21.69 3.11 2.60
C LEU A 123 22.32 2.97 1.21
N GLN A 124 23.31 3.80 0.90
CA GLN A 124 24.08 3.69 -0.35
C GLN A 124 24.87 2.38 -0.41
N GLU A 125 25.56 1.99 0.68
CA GLU A 125 26.28 0.72 0.80
C GLU A 125 25.37 -0.50 0.72
N LEU A 126 24.14 -0.40 1.22
CA LEU A 126 23.10 -1.42 1.07
C LEU A 126 22.72 -1.61 -0.41
N GLY A 127 22.90 -0.56 -1.22
CA GLY A 127 22.60 -0.54 -2.66
C GLY A 127 21.31 0.16 -3.04
N VAL A 128 20.62 0.78 -2.06
CA VAL A 128 19.42 1.61 -2.26
C VAL A 128 19.78 2.82 -3.13
N ASN A 129 18.87 3.18 -4.03
CA ASN A 129 19.05 4.34 -4.91
C ASN A 129 17.81 5.25 -4.99
N ALA A 130 16.78 4.98 -4.20
CA ALA A 130 15.62 5.86 -4.03
C ALA A 130 15.10 5.77 -2.58
N LEU A 131 14.76 6.92 -2.01
CA LEU A 131 14.19 7.03 -0.67
C LEU A 131 12.74 7.49 -0.76
N TRP A 132 11.87 6.90 0.06
CA TRP A 132 10.52 7.41 0.31
C TRP A 132 10.43 7.83 1.77
N LEU A 133 10.18 9.13 2.02
CA LEU A 133 9.92 9.66 3.35
C LEU A 133 8.41 9.65 3.62
N SER A 134 7.97 8.98 4.69
CA SER A 134 6.66 9.22 5.29
C SER A 134 6.56 10.69 5.75
N PRO A 135 5.35 11.24 6.02
CA PRO A 135 5.16 12.68 6.17
C PRO A 135 6.13 13.33 7.17
N ILE A 136 6.72 14.45 6.74
CA ILE A 136 7.61 15.29 7.57
C ILE A 136 7.05 16.70 7.75
N TYR A 137 5.85 16.93 7.26
CA TYR A 137 5.17 18.22 7.32
C TYR A 137 4.71 18.57 8.73
N ASP A 138 4.47 19.85 9.00
CA ASP A 138 3.93 20.31 10.29
C ASP A 138 2.55 19.67 10.54
N SER A 139 2.41 19.02 11.68
CA SER A 139 1.24 18.24 12.05
C SER A 139 1.03 18.28 13.57
N PRO A 140 -0.23 18.28 14.06
CA PRO A 140 -0.53 18.05 15.47
C PRO A 140 -0.23 16.62 15.95
N ASN A 141 0.09 15.68 15.05
CA ASN A 141 0.42 14.29 15.35
C ASN A 141 -0.75 13.44 15.88
N ASP A 142 -1.97 13.71 15.50
CA ASP A 142 -3.09 12.84 15.83
C ASP A 142 -2.95 11.45 15.15
N ASP A 143 -2.54 11.45 13.87
CA ASP A 143 -2.22 10.24 13.11
C ASP A 143 -0.75 10.26 12.61
N ASN A 144 0.17 10.56 13.52
CA ASN A 144 1.62 10.45 13.30
C ASN A 144 2.13 11.12 12.01
N GLY A 145 1.63 12.33 11.72
CA GLY A 145 2.04 13.15 10.59
C GLY A 145 1.10 13.10 9.40
N TYR A 146 0.14 12.16 9.34
CA TYR A 146 -0.86 12.10 8.27
C TYR A 146 -2.02 13.09 8.47
N ASP A 147 -2.09 13.80 9.58
CA ASP A 147 -2.97 14.94 9.85
C ASP A 147 -2.19 16.26 9.65
N ILE A 148 -2.03 16.67 8.39
CA ILE A 148 -1.14 17.79 8.02
C ILE A 148 -1.80 19.13 8.33
N ARG A 149 -1.09 19.99 9.09
CA ARG A 149 -1.48 21.36 9.41
C ARG A 149 -0.89 22.40 8.46
N ASP A 150 0.34 22.17 7.98
CA ASP A 150 1.02 23.04 7.01
C ASP A 150 1.92 22.19 6.09
N TYR A 151 1.58 22.13 4.81
CA TYR A 151 2.33 21.35 3.81
C TYR A 151 3.69 21.94 3.43
N GLN A 152 3.96 23.18 3.76
CA GLN A 152 5.20 23.88 3.38
C GLN A 152 6.10 24.19 4.57
N LYS A 153 5.84 23.56 5.71
CA LYS A 153 6.63 23.66 6.91
C LYS A 153 7.04 22.25 7.39
N ILE A 154 8.29 22.12 7.83
CA ILE A 154 8.77 20.86 8.45
C ILE A 154 8.28 20.83 9.91
N MET A 155 7.88 19.64 10.36
CA MET A 155 7.53 19.40 11.76
C MET A 155 8.76 19.67 12.66
N GLU A 156 8.56 20.44 13.72
CA GLU A 156 9.66 20.91 14.59
C GLU A 156 10.47 19.75 15.20
N GLU A 157 9.81 18.64 15.53
CA GLU A 157 10.46 17.43 16.07
C GLU A 157 11.44 16.80 15.07
N PHE A 158 11.23 16.98 13.76
CA PHE A 158 12.10 16.42 12.73
C PHE A 158 13.23 17.36 12.29
N GLY A 159 13.13 18.64 12.63
CA GLY A 159 14.10 19.65 12.25
C GLY A 159 13.49 20.84 11.51
N THR A 160 14.26 21.43 10.61
CA THR A 160 13.91 22.65 9.89
C THR A 160 13.88 22.43 8.38
N MET A 161 13.40 23.43 7.62
CA MET A 161 13.49 23.43 6.17
C MET A 161 14.96 23.41 5.67
N ALA A 162 15.89 23.99 6.43
CA ALA A 162 17.32 23.92 6.11
C ALA A 162 17.87 22.50 6.23
N ASP A 163 17.43 21.74 7.25
CA ASP A 163 17.80 20.33 7.40
C ASP A 163 17.22 19.49 6.25
N PHE A 164 16.03 19.80 5.78
CA PHE A 164 15.45 19.15 4.60
C PHE A 164 16.23 19.48 3.32
N ASP A 165 16.58 20.73 3.11
CA ASP A 165 17.37 21.16 1.94
C ASP A 165 18.77 20.49 1.96
N GLU A 166 19.39 20.32 3.11
CA GLU A 166 20.61 19.55 3.30
C GLU A 166 20.39 18.07 2.95
N LEU A 167 19.35 17.44 3.49
CA LEU A 167 19.02 16.05 3.20
C LEU A 167 18.85 15.80 1.70
N LEU A 168 18.06 16.65 1.03
CA LEU A 168 17.82 16.54 -0.41
C LEU A 168 19.12 16.66 -1.21
N SER A 169 19.96 17.64 -0.86
CA SER A 169 21.28 17.82 -1.48
C SER A 169 22.19 16.62 -1.27
N GLU A 170 22.23 16.05 -0.07
CA GLU A 170 23.06 14.90 0.27
C GLU A 170 22.57 13.59 -0.38
N VAL A 171 21.26 13.44 -0.56
CA VAL A 171 20.66 12.33 -1.34
C VAL A 171 21.09 12.43 -2.80
N HIS A 172 20.94 13.61 -3.43
CA HIS A 172 21.31 13.82 -4.82
C HIS A 172 22.83 13.72 -5.05
N ARG A 173 23.65 14.18 -4.11
CA ARG A 173 25.12 14.03 -4.17
C ARG A 173 25.55 12.56 -4.25
N ARG A 174 24.74 11.64 -3.70
CA ARG A 174 24.95 10.18 -3.77
C ARG A 174 24.27 9.52 -4.98
N GLU A 175 23.79 10.31 -5.94
CA GLU A 175 23.06 9.83 -7.12
C GLU A 175 21.79 9.02 -6.75
N MET A 176 21.24 9.27 -5.56
CA MET A 176 19.96 8.72 -5.12
C MET A 176 18.82 9.70 -5.42
N ARG A 177 17.59 9.19 -5.37
CA ARG A 177 16.35 9.95 -5.53
C ARG A 177 15.60 10.04 -4.21
N LEU A 178 14.81 11.10 -4.04
CA LEU A 178 13.96 11.29 -2.86
C LEU A 178 12.54 11.60 -3.27
N ILE A 179 11.60 10.74 -2.83
CA ILE A 179 10.16 11.02 -2.93
C ILE A 179 9.57 11.26 -1.55
N MET A 180 8.56 12.10 -1.51
CA MET A 180 7.82 12.44 -0.28
C MET A 180 6.44 11.80 -0.28
N ASP A 181 5.76 11.86 0.85
CA ASP A 181 4.37 11.45 0.97
C ASP A 181 3.44 12.61 0.62
N LEU A 182 2.45 12.41 -0.23
CA LEU A 182 1.45 13.40 -0.61
C LEU A 182 0.09 13.00 -0.04
N VAL A 183 -0.28 13.61 1.07
CA VAL A 183 -1.54 13.37 1.76
C VAL A 183 -2.54 14.46 1.36
N VAL A 184 -3.39 14.17 0.38
CA VAL A 184 -4.32 15.15 -0.19
C VAL A 184 -5.77 14.67 -0.28
N ASN A 185 -6.08 13.53 0.35
CA ASN A 185 -7.47 13.18 0.61
C ASN A 185 -8.07 14.04 1.74
N HIS A 186 -7.25 14.45 2.70
CA HIS A 186 -7.67 15.20 3.89
C HIS A 186 -6.56 16.12 4.39
N THR A 187 -6.91 17.04 5.30
CA THR A 187 -5.96 17.84 6.10
C THR A 187 -6.26 17.66 7.58
N SER A 188 -5.35 18.12 8.44
CA SER A 188 -5.70 18.32 9.85
C SER A 188 -6.89 19.27 10.01
N ASP A 189 -7.69 19.08 11.05
CA ASP A 189 -8.68 20.06 11.48
C ASP A 189 -8.04 21.38 11.95
N GLU A 190 -6.74 21.37 12.28
CA GLU A 190 -5.96 22.58 12.60
C GLU A 190 -5.40 23.29 11.36
N HIS A 191 -5.57 22.72 10.14
CA HIS A 191 -5.13 23.38 8.91
C HIS A 191 -5.82 24.75 8.71
N PRO A 192 -5.11 25.81 8.31
CA PRO A 192 -5.69 27.15 8.14
C PRO A 192 -6.91 27.17 7.19
N TRP A 193 -6.93 26.34 6.16
CA TRP A 193 -8.10 26.23 5.28
C TRP A 193 -9.32 25.73 6.03
N PHE A 194 -9.17 24.69 6.86
CA PHE A 194 -10.29 24.12 7.60
C PHE A 194 -10.77 25.09 8.70
N GLN A 195 -9.85 25.70 9.42
CA GLN A 195 -10.19 26.67 10.47
C GLN A 195 -10.98 27.86 9.91
N GLN A 196 -10.56 28.41 8.76
CA GLN A 196 -11.31 29.48 8.11
C GLN A 196 -12.66 28.97 7.56
N ALA A 197 -12.69 27.78 6.94
CA ALA A 197 -13.91 27.18 6.43
C ALA A 197 -14.95 26.91 7.53
N LEU A 198 -14.51 26.50 8.72
CA LEU A 198 -15.39 26.20 9.85
C LEU A 198 -16.00 27.47 10.44
N HIS A 199 -15.19 28.52 10.65
CA HIS A 199 -15.59 29.72 11.38
C HIS A 199 -16.19 30.84 10.51
N ASP A 200 -15.91 30.82 9.19
CA ASP A 200 -16.43 31.81 8.25
C ASP A 200 -17.17 31.11 7.07
N PRO A 201 -18.52 31.13 7.07
CA PRO A 201 -19.31 30.55 5.99
C PRO A 201 -19.06 31.18 4.61
N ASP A 202 -18.56 32.41 4.56
CA ASP A 202 -18.27 33.16 3.33
C ASP A 202 -16.81 32.99 2.89
N SER A 203 -16.00 32.26 3.63
CA SER A 203 -14.61 31.96 3.30
C SER A 203 -14.49 31.26 1.95
N LYS A 204 -13.46 31.62 1.16
CA LYS A 204 -13.14 30.88 -0.08
C LYS A 204 -12.90 29.39 0.18
N TYR A 205 -12.49 29.02 1.39
CA TYR A 205 -12.22 27.65 1.78
C TYR A 205 -13.44 26.85 2.20
N ARG A 206 -14.62 27.49 2.31
CA ARG A 206 -15.85 26.82 2.77
C ARG A 206 -16.17 25.56 1.97
N ASN A 207 -15.97 25.61 0.66
CA ASN A 207 -16.24 24.50 -0.24
C ASN A 207 -15.01 23.58 -0.50
N TYR A 208 -13.90 23.77 0.25
CA TYR A 208 -12.76 22.84 0.23
C TYR A 208 -13.03 21.58 1.02
N TYR A 209 -14.04 21.63 1.89
CA TYR A 209 -14.43 20.51 2.77
C TYR A 209 -15.90 20.16 2.60
N PHE A 210 -16.28 19.00 3.09
CA PHE A 210 -17.67 18.55 3.07
C PHE A 210 -18.34 18.88 4.40
N PHE A 211 -19.19 19.90 4.40
CA PHE A 211 -20.02 20.27 5.54
C PHE A 211 -21.49 19.92 5.32
N ARG A 212 -22.20 19.57 6.40
CA ARG A 212 -23.66 19.34 6.40
C ARG A 212 -24.30 20.00 7.62
N ASN A 213 -25.31 20.80 7.36
CA ASN A 213 -26.19 21.32 8.40
C ASN A 213 -27.36 20.33 8.54
N SER A 214 -27.33 19.50 9.57
CA SER A 214 -28.34 18.47 9.85
C SER A 214 -28.48 18.26 11.35
N LYS A 215 -29.70 17.98 11.81
CA LYS A 215 -29.97 17.63 13.21
C LYS A 215 -29.49 16.22 13.57
N GLU A 216 -29.37 15.37 12.57
CA GLU A 216 -28.99 13.97 12.71
C GLU A 216 -27.72 13.72 11.90
N LEU A 217 -27.09 12.57 12.13
CA LEU A 217 -25.93 12.12 11.36
C LEU A 217 -26.25 12.16 9.85
N PRO A 218 -25.43 12.81 9.01
CA PRO A 218 -25.75 13.05 7.61
C PRO A 218 -25.96 11.79 6.76
N ASN A 219 -25.18 10.74 7.04
CA ASN A 219 -25.32 9.43 6.42
C ASN A 219 -24.69 8.34 7.31
N ASN A 220 -24.76 7.08 6.87
CA ASN A 220 -24.26 5.92 7.63
C ASN A 220 -22.78 5.57 7.35
N TRP A 221 -22.02 6.46 6.77
CA TRP A 221 -20.61 6.18 6.52
C TRP A 221 -19.82 6.05 7.80
N THR A 222 -18.88 5.11 7.81
CA THR A 222 -17.98 4.87 8.96
C THR A 222 -16.55 5.27 8.65
N SER A 223 -15.86 5.71 9.69
CA SER A 223 -14.42 5.97 9.66
C SER A 223 -13.62 4.67 9.59
N PHE A 224 -12.45 4.71 8.96
CA PHE A 224 -11.47 3.62 9.01
C PHE A 224 -10.88 3.42 10.42
N PHE A 225 -10.97 4.43 11.29
CA PHE A 225 -10.46 4.41 12.67
C PHE A 225 -11.58 4.33 13.71
N SER A 226 -12.66 3.65 13.35
CA SER A 226 -13.85 3.40 14.18
C SER A 226 -14.82 4.59 14.28
N GLY A 227 -16.10 4.27 14.47
CA GLY A 227 -17.18 5.24 14.61
C GLY A 227 -17.68 5.84 13.30
N PRO A 228 -18.59 6.82 13.37
CA PRO A 228 -19.13 7.50 12.19
C PRO A 228 -18.07 8.36 11.49
N ALA A 229 -18.20 8.51 10.15
CA ALA A 229 -17.31 9.35 9.34
C ALA A 229 -17.66 10.86 9.38
N TRP A 230 -18.44 11.28 10.36
CA TRP A 230 -18.84 12.66 10.51
C TRP A 230 -18.59 13.13 11.94
N ASN A 231 -17.87 14.27 12.08
CA ASN A 231 -17.66 14.94 13.35
C ASN A 231 -18.59 16.17 13.45
N TYR A 232 -19.28 16.30 14.59
CA TYR A 232 -20.17 17.43 14.85
C TYR A 232 -19.46 18.55 15.59
N TYR A 233 -19.56 19.77 15.05
CA TYR A 233 -19.03 20.99 15.65
C TYR A 233 -20.19 21.81 16.26
N PRO A 234 -20.42 21.71 17.57
CA PRO A 234 -21.63 22.24 18.21
C PRO A 234 -21.72 23.77 18.19
N GLU A 235 -20.59 24.46 18.22
CA GLU A 235 -20.56 25.92 18.17
C GLU A 235 -21.03 26.50 16.83
N GLN A 236 -20.79 25.76 15.73
CA GLN A 236 -21.17 26.12 14.36
C GLN A 236 -22.47 25.42 13.90
N ASP A 237 -23.00 24.49 14.72
CA ASP A 237 -24.16 23.63 14.39
C ASP A 237 -23.99 22.93 13.03
N ILE A 238 -22.83 22.26 12.82
CA ILE A 238 -22.46 21.67 11.54
C ILE A 238 -21.67 20.38 11.70
N TRP A 239 -21.88 19.45 10.76
CA TRP A 239 -21.09 18.24 10.60
C TRP A 239 -20.01 18.43 9.54
N ALA A 240 -18.81 17.90 9.77
CA ALA A 240 -17.73 17.82 8.79
C ALA A 240 -17.33 16.35 8.55
N LEU A 241 -17.08 15.99 7.29
CA LEU A 241 -16.70 14.64 6.87
C LEU A 241 -15.23 14.34 7.19
N HIS A 242 -14.98 13.15 7.73
CA HIS A 242 -13.65 12.57 7.88
C HIS A 242 -13.71 11.05 7.66
N LEU A 243 -12.88 10.51 6.77
CA LEU A 243 -12.83 9.06 6.54
C LEU A 243 -11.85 8.36 7.50
N PHE A 244 -10.93 9.08 8.11
CA PHE A 244 -9.92 8.59 9.06
C PHE A 244 -10.15 9.16 10.45
N SER A 245 -9.12 9.69 11.12
CA SER A 245 -9.30 10.32 12.44
C SER A 245 -10.31 11.47 12.40
N LYS A 246 -10.98 11.71 13.53
CA LYS A 246 -11.86 12.87 13.72
C LYS A 246 -11.17 14.22 13.51
N LYS A 247 -9.85 14.22 13.40
CA LYS A 247 -9.00 15.38 13.12
C LYS A 247 -8.47 15.43 11.68
N GLN A 248 -8.86 14.51 10.80
CA GLN A 248 -8.43 14.43 9.41
C GLN A 248 -9.61 14.74 8.48
N MET A 249 -9.81 16.02 8.18
CA MET A 249 -10.98 16.52 7.44
C MET A 249 -10.86 16.30 5.94
N ASP A 250 -11.81 15.58 5.35
CA ASP A 250 -11.82 15.21 3.94
C ASP A 250 -11.98 16.41 3.01
N LEU A 251 -11.10 16.47 2.00
CA LEU A 251 -11.07 17.51 0.99
C LEU A 251 -12.05 17.25 -0.16
N ASN A 252 -12.73 18.30 -0.59
CA ASN A 252 -13.69 18.29 -1.68
C ASN A 252 -13.03 18.54 -3.05
N TRP A 253 -12.53 17.49 -3.67
CA TRP A 253 -11.86 17.54 -4.97
C TRP A 253 -12.76 17.97 -6.14
N ASP A 254 -14.08 18.03 -5.98
CA ASP A 254 -14.96 18.62 -6.98
C ASP A 254 -14.74 20.13 -7.12
N ASN A 255 -14.17 20.79 -6.09
CA ASN A 255 -13.84 22.20 -6.12
C ASN A 255 -12.56 22.46 -6.94
N PRO A 256 -12.64 23.23 -8.05
CA PRO A 256 -11.47 23.51 -8.89
C PRO A 256 -10.41 24.40 -8.22
N ASP A 257 -10.83 25.26 -7.27
CA ASP A 257 -9.88 26.12 -6.54
C ASP A 257 -9.03 25.28 -5.57
N LEU A 258 -9.63 24.29 -4.91
CA LEU A 258 -8.88 23.32 -4.11
C LEU A 258 -7.84 22.60 -4.98
N ARG A 259 -8.25 22.06 -6.12
CA ARG A 259 -7.31 21.33 -7.00
C ARG A 259 -6.13 22.21 -7.43
N ARG A 260 -6.38 23.47 -7.76
CA ARG A 260 -5.32 24.43 -8.10
C ARG A 260 -4.36 24.63 -6.91
N ASP A 261 -4.90 24.94 -5.72
CA ASP A 261 -4.08 25.20 -4.53
C ASP A 261 -3.24 23.95 -4.12
N VAL A 262 -3.78 22.73 -4.29
CA VAL A 262 -3.04 21.48 -4.10
C VAL A 262 -1.94 21.32 -5.16
N ILE A 263 -2.23 21.57 -6.44
CA ILE A 263 -1.25 21.48 -7.53
C ILE A 263 -0.12 22.50 -7.34
N GLU A 264 -0.43 23.72 -6.92
CA GLU A 264 0.57 24.74 -6.58
C GLU A 264 1.49 24.29 -5.44
N MET A 265 0.94 23.65 -4.41
CA MET A 265 1.71 23.08 -3.30
C MET A 265 2.63 21.94 -3.79
N VAL A 266 2.13 21.04 -4.64
CA VAL A 266 2.94 19.95 -5.22
C VAL A 266 4.08 20.52 -6.06
N ASN A 267 3.80 21.49 -6.93
CA ASN A 267 4.82 22.17 -7.75
C ASN A 267 5.89 22.83 -6.88
N TRP A 268 5.52 23.45 -5.75
CA TRP A 268 6.48 24.08 -4.83
C TRP A 268 7.53 23.08 -4.31
N TRP A 269 7.14 21.84 -3.99
CA TRP A 269 8.07 20.79 -3.59
C TRP A 269 8.90 20.26 -4.76
N LEU A 270 8.29 20.12 -5.93
CA LEU A 270 8.99 19.67 -7.14
C LEU A 270 10.02 20.73 -7.61
N ASP A 271 9.70 22.02 -7.49
CA ASP A 271 10.63 23.13 -7.76
C ASP A 271 11.81 23.15 -6.77
N LYS A 272 11.66 22.65 -5.54
CA LYS A 272 12.76 22.43 -4.60
C LYS A 272 13.68 21.28 -5.02
N GLY A 273 13.23 20.41 -5.92
CA GLY A 273 14.01 19.28 -6.45
C GLY A 273 13.59 17.90 -5.92
N VAL A 274 12.44 17.77 -5.27
CA VAL A 274 11.87 16.45 -4.91
C VAL A 274 11.61 15.65 -6.17
N ASP A 275 11.98 14.36 -6.21
CA ASP A 275 11.91 13.54 -7.41
C ASP A 275 10.53 12.93 -7.68
N GLY A 276 9.58 13.10 -6.77
CA GLY A 276 8.22 12.59 -6.90
C GLY A 276 7.51 12.36 -5.58
N PHE A 277 6.36 11.68 -5.64
CA PHE A 277 5.52 11.47 -4.48
C PHE A 277 4.92 10.06 -4.41
N ARG A 278 4.81 9.54 -3.19
CA ARG A 278 3.84 8.50 -2.85
C ARG A 278 2.55 9.21 -2.45
N MET A 279 1.45 8.88 -3.09
CA MET A 279 0.17 9.56 -2.95
C MET A 279 -0.74 8.74 -2.04
N ASP A 280 -0.97 9.26 -0.83
CA ASP A 280 -1.72 8.62 0.24
C ASP A 280 -3.20 8.45 -0.15
N VAL A 281 -3.72 7.23 -0.01
CA VAL A 281 -5.12 6.82 -0.31
C VAL A 281 -5.74 7.55 -1.52
N ILE A 282 -4.95 7.73 -2.56
CA ILE A 282 -5.27 8.63 -3.68
C ILE A 282 -6.54 8.21 -4.46
N ASN A 283 -6.95 6.96 -4.37
CA ASN A 283 -8.20 6.51 -4.97
C ASN A 283 -9.45 6.99 -4.22
N TYR A 284 -9.33 7.56 -3.01
CA TYR A 284 -10.46 8.05 -2.21
C TYR A 284 -10.80 9.53 -2.45
N ILE A 285 -9.99 10.28 -3.20
CA ILE A 285 -10.19 11.72 -3.40
C ILE A 285 -11.49 12.09 -4.12
N SER A 286 -12.04 11.19 -4.94
CA SER A 286 -13.30 11.40 -5.65
C SER A 286 -14.47 10.73 -4.91
N LYS A 287 -15.45 11.52 -4.50
CA LYS A 287 -16.65 11.02 -3.81
C LYS A 287 -17.88 11.17 -4.71
N THR A 288 -18.85 10.26 -4.54
CA THR A 288 -20.14 10.37 -5.24
C THR A 288 -20.85 11.66 -4.84
N PRO A 289 -21.29 12.52 -5.82
CA PRO A 289 -21.99 13.77 -5.52
C PRO A 289 -23.19 13.56 -4.61
N GLY A 290 -23.38 14.48 -3.67
CA GLY A 290 -24.46 14.42 -2.68
C GLY A 290 -24.15 13.55 -1.47
N LEU A 291 -23.11 12.72 -1.49
CA LEU A 291 -22.68 11.83 -0.39
C LEU A 291 -23.86 10.95 0.10
N PRO A 292 -24.38 10.06 -0.77
CA PRO A 292 -25.56 9.25 -0.47
C PRO A 292 -25.34 8.30 0.71
N GLN A 293 -26.41 7.74 1.25
CA GLN A 293 -26.31 6.64 2.21
C GLN A 293 -25.53 5.47 1.59
N GLY A 294 -24.64 4.88 2.36
CA GLY A 294 -23.95 3.65 1.98
C GLY A 294 -24.87 2.45 1.97
N ASN A 295 -24.62 1.51 1.07
CA ASN A 295 -25.35 0.24 1.02
C ASN A 295 -24.95 -0.64 2.20
N GLN A 296 -25.91 -1.06 3.01
CA GLN A 296 -25.64 -1.84 4.22
C GLN A 296 -24.95 -3.17 3.92
N VAL A 297 -25.35 -3.85 2.84
CA VAL A 297 -24.77 -5.16 2.47
C VAL A 297 -23.31 -5.02 2.04
N ILE A 298 -22.99 -3.97 1.28
CA ILE A 298 -21.59 -3.68 0.89
C ILE A 298 -20.81 -3.30 2.15
N GLY A 299 -21.38 -2.46 3.01
CA GLY A 299 -20.76 -2.08 4.28
C GLY A 299 -20.45 -3.28 5.17
N ASP A 300 -21.39 -4.19 5.36
CA ASP A 300 -21.19 -5.41 6.15
C ASP A 300 -20.13 -6.34 5.54
N MET A 301 -20.08 -6.42 4.20
CA MET A 301 -19.11 -7.24 3.48
C MET A 301 -17.70 -6.66 3.51
N MET A 302 -17.58 -5.33 3.38
CA MET A 302 -16.29 -4.63 3.28
C MET A 302 -15.78 -4.10 4.62
N GLY A 303 -16.61 -4.13 5.65
CA GLY A 303 -16.32 -3.56 6.97
C GLY A 303 -16.55 -2.04 7.09
N PHE A 304 -16.86 -1.36 5.98
CA PHE A 304 -16.95 0.11 5.92
C PHE A 304 -18.18 0.56 5.13
N PRO A 305 -19.32 0.82 5.79
CA PRO A 305 -20.48 1.43 5.15
C PRO A 305 -20.12 2.73 4.40
N GLY A 306 -20.57 2.82 3.16
CA GLY A 306 -20.31 3.97 2.29
C GLY A 306 -19.08 3.87 1.39
N ILE A 307 -18.22 2.85 1.56
CA ILE A 307 -16.97 2.69 0.79
C ILE A 307 -17.20 2.67 -0.72
N GLU A 308 -18.30 2.11 -1.21
CA GLU A 308 -18.67 2.06 -2.63
C GLU A 308 -18.87 3.42 -3.26
N THR A 309 -19.00 4.47 -2.45
CA THR A 309 -19.25 5.84 -2.91
C THR A 309 -17.98 6.66 -3.11
N TYR A 310 -16.83 6.16 -2.65
CA TYR A 310 -15.57 6.92 -2.70
C TYR A 310 -14.31 6.10 -3.05
N TYR A 311 -14.30 4.76 -2.94
CA TYR A 311 -13.06 4.00 -3.19
C TYR A 311 -12.61 4.02 -4.67
N TYR A 312 -13.52 4.33 -5.59
CA TYR A 312 -13.25 4.54 -7.02
C TYR A 312 -14.30 5.51 -7.57
N GLY A 313 -14.26 6.73 -7.07
CA GLY A 313 -15.30 7.72 -7.35
C GLY A 313 -15.31 8.22 -8.80
N PRO A 314 -16.40 8.88 -9.21
CA PRO A 314 -16.70 9.14 -10.63
C PRO A 314 -15.71 10.06 -11.35
N ASN A 315 -14.99 10.92 -10.63
CA ASN A 315 -14.05 11.89 -11.20
C ASN A 315 -12.58 11.53 -10.94
N LEU A 316 -12.28 10.34 -10.38
CA LEU A 316 -10.92 9.94 -9.99
C LEU A 316 -9.92 10.11 -11.15
N HIS A 317 -10.21 9.52 -12.29
CA HIS A 317 -9.33 9.58 -13.47
C HIS A 317 -9.09 11.01 -13.97
N GLN A 318 -10.11 11.89 -13.89
CA GLN A 318 -9.96 13.29 -14.27
C GLN A 318 -8.96 14.00 -13.34
N TYR A 319 -9.07 13.76 -12.03
CA TYR A 319 -8.20 14.41 -11.04
C TYR A 319 -6.76 13.90 -11.14
N LEU A 320 -6.56 12.59 -11.32
CA LEU A 320 -5.23 12.01 -11.52
C LEU A 320 -4.56 12.56 -12.78
N ARG A 321 -5.28 12.63 -13.90
CA ARG A 321 -4.75 13.24 -15.13
C ARG A 321 -4.41 14.73 -14.97
N GLN A 322 -5.20 15.46 -14.19
CA GLN A 322 -4.93 16.88 -13.93
C GLN A 322 -3.64 17.06 -13.13
N ILE A 323 -3.47 16.34 -12.02
CA ILE A 323 -2.23 16.41 -11.22
C ILE A 323 -1.03 16.00 -12.07
N GLN A 324 -1.17 14.92 -12.84
CA GLN A 324 -0.09 14.44 -13.70
C GLN A 324 0.32 15.48 -14.74
N ALA A 325 -0.64 16.10 -15.42
CA ALA A 325 -0.38 17.07 -16.48
C ALA A 325 0.16 18.41 -15.96
N GLU A 326 -0.32 18.86 -14.78
CA GLU A 326 -0.04 20.20 -14.27
C GLU A 326 1.10 20.24 -13.23
N ALA A 327 1.47 19.07 -12.65
CA ALA A 327 2.56 18.99 -11.67
C ALA A 327 3.64 17.98 -12.07
N PHE A 328 3.31 16.70 -12.23
CA PHE A 328 4.35 15.67 -12.40
C PHE A 328 5.03 15.71 -13.77
N ALA A 329 4.28 15.86 -14.87
CA ALA A 329 4.85 15.86 -16.22
C ALA A 329 5.82 17.03 -16.48
N PRO A 330 5.55 18.28 -16.06
CA PRO A 330 6.48 19.38 -16.22
C PRO A 330 7.85 19.16 -15.55
N HIS A 331 7.87 18.43 -14.44
CA HIS A 331 9.09 18.13 -13.65
C HIS A 331 9.69 16.75 -13.96
N ALA A 332 9.09 15.97 -14.87
CA ALA A 332 9.45 14.56 -15.07
C ALA A 332 9.47 13.75 -13.74
N ALA A 333 8.60 14.13 -12.81
CA ALA A 333 8.53 13.57 -11.46
C ALA A 333 7.80 12.23 -11.47
N PHE A 334 8.13 11.39 -10.48
CA PHE A 334 7.56 10.07 -10.29
C PHE A 334 6.33 10.09 -9.38
N SER A 335 5.36 9.24 -9.68
CA SER A 335 4.17 9.06 -8.85
C SER A 335 3.90 7.59 -8.54
N VAL A 336 3.67 7.28 -7.27
CA VAL A 336 3.16 5.98 -6.84
C VAL A 336 1.93 6.18 -5.96
N GLY A 337 0.80 5.64 -6.38
CA GLY A 337 -0.46 5.76 -5.64
C GLY A 337 -0.65 4.63 -4.63
N GLU A 338 -1.04 4.96 -3.42
CA GLU A 338 -1.65 4.00 -2.52
C GLU A 338 -3.11 3.83 -2.94
N THR A 339 -3.49 2.60 -3.33
CA THR A 339 -4.80 2.32 -3.93
C THR A 339 -5.47 1.10 -3.29
N PRO A 340 -5.82 1.17 -1.98
CA PRO A 340 -6.46 0.06 -1.30
C PRO A 340 -7.79 -0.30 -1.96
N GLY A 341 -8.01 -1.60 -2.13
CA GLY A 341 -9.24 -2.14 -2.71
C GLY A 341 -9.28 -2.24 -4.23
N LEU A 342 -8.35 -1.64 -4.98
CA LEU A 342 -8.31 -1.78 -6.43
C LEU A 342 -7.72 -3.12 -6.85
N GLY A 343 -8.42 -3.85 -7.73
CA GLY A 343 -7.92 -5.06 -8.35
C GLY A 343 -7.03 -4.80 -9.57
N ILE A 344 -6.53 -5.88 -10.20
CA ILE A 344 -5.55 -5.82 -11.30
C ILE A 344 -6.02 -4.93 -12.44
N ASN A 345 -7.26 -5.12 -12.89
CA ASN A 345 -7.77 -4.38 -14.05
C ASN A 345 -8.04 -2.91 -13.74
N MET A 346 -8.54 -2.61 -12.54
CA MET A 346 -8.71 -1.22 -12.07
C MET A 346 -7.36 -0.53 -11.96
N CYS A 347 -6.36 -1.21 -11.42
CA CYS A 347 -4.99 -0.69 -11.35
C CYS A 347 -4.39 -0.45 -12.75
N ARG A 348 -4.69 -1.30 -13.75
CA ARG A 348 -4.29 -1.07 -15.14
C ARG A 348 -4.92 0.19 -15.73
N LEU A 349 -6.13 0.55 -15.30
CA LEU A 349 -6.80 1.79 -15.75
C LEU A 349 -6.17 3.04 -15.13
N VAL A 350 -5.49 2.96 -13.99
CA VAL A 350 -4.82 4.11 -13.36
C VAL A 350 -3.31 4.17 -13.61
N THR A 351 -2.66 3.05 -14.04
CA THR A 351 -1.20 3.00 -14.24
C THR A 351 -0.77 2.75 -15.68
N GLY A 352 -1.69 2.52 -16.61
CA GLY A 352 -1.34 2.39 -18.03
C GLY A 352 -0.56 3.62 -18.51
N GLU A 353 0.64 3.42 -19.10
CA GLU A 353 1.49 4.54 -19.54
C GLU A 353 0.76 5.49 -20.50
N GLU A 354 -0.18 4.98 -21.29
CA GLU A 354 -1.03 5.74 -22.21
C GLU A 354 -2.07 6.59 -21.50
N ARG A 355 -2.42 6.27 -20.24
CA ARG A 355 -3.43 6.95 -19.44
C ARG A 355 -2.93 8.26 -18.85
N LYS A 356 -1.63 8.35 -18.57
CA LYS A 356 -0.97 9.49 -17.95
C LYS A 356 -1.66 9.90 -16.65
N GLU A 357 -1.76 8.97 -15.72
CA GLU A 357 -2.37 9.13 -14.41
C GLU A 357 -1.33 8.87 -13.31
N LEU A 358 -1.03 7.59 -13.01
CA LEU A 358 -0.02 7.19 -12.05
C LEU A 358 1.06 6.36 -12.76
N ASP A 359 2.32 6.46 -12.30
CA ASP A 359 3.40 5.60 -12.79
C ASP A 359 3.34 4.20 -12.18
N MET A 360 2.87 4.07 -10.94
CA MET A 360 2.87 2.84 -10.17
C MET A 360 1.79 2.86 -9.09
N VAL A 361 1.46 1.69 -8.55
CA VAL A 361 0.55 1.56 -7.40
C VAL A 361 1.09 0.63 -6.32
N PHE A 362 0.68 0.92 -5.08
CA PHE A 362 0.67 -0.02 -3.97
C PHE A 362 -0.72 -0.65 -3.84
N CYS A 363 -0.80 -1.97 -3.93
CA CYS A 363 -2.01 -2.73 -3.67
C CYS A 363 -1.81 -3.60 -2.43
N PHE A 364 -2.83 -3.67 -1.57
CA PHE A 364 -2.72 -4.30 -0.26
C PHE A 364 -3.36 -5.69 -0.15
N ASP A 365 -4.06 -6.16 -1.18
CA ASP A 365 -4.81 -7.42 -1.14
C ASP A 365 -3.95 -8.65 -0.83
N HIS A 366 -2.63 -8.54 -0.98
CA HIS A 366 -1.68 -9.61 -0.63
C HIS A 366 -1.24 -9.62 0.83
N LEU A 367 -1.59 -8.62 1.62
CA LEU A 367 -1.13 -8.51 3.01
C LEU A 367 -1.93 -9.38 3.98
N GLU A 368 -3.16 -9.77 3.59
CA GLU A 368 -4.00 -10.67 4.36
C GLU A 368 -4.42 -11.88 3.53
N THR A 369 -4.43 -13.06 4.14
CA THR A 369 -5.00 -14.26 3.49
C THR A 369 -6.53 -14.12 3.41
N PRO A 370 -7.19 -14.51 2.31
CA PRO A 370 -8.63 -14.42 2.16
C PRO A 370 -9.40 -15.01 3.34
N GLY A 371 -10.41 -14.29 3.83
CA GLY A 371 -11.21 -14.66 5.00
C GLY A 371 -10.63 -14.19 6.34
N HIS A 372 -9.51 -13.48 6.31
CA HIS A 372 -8.90 -12.87 7.50
C HIS A 372 -8.83 -11.35 7.35
N VAL A 373 -8.83 -10.68 8.49
CA VAL A 373 -8.54 -9.24 8.62
C VAL A 373 -7.23 -9.04 9.39
N ARG A 374 -6.70 -7.82 9.35
CA ARG A 374 -5.38 -7.50 9.92
C ARG A 374 -5.27 -7.84 11.43
N MET A 375 -6.36 -7.65 12.19
CA MET A 375 -6.41 -7.92 13.63
C MET A 375 -6.64 -9.41 13.98
N ASP A 376 -6.76 -10.30 13.00
CA ASP A 376 -6.88 -11.72 13.24
C ASP A 376 -5.54 -12.34 13.62
N ASP A 377 -5.54 -13.18 14.65
CA ASP A 377 -4.38 -13.96 15.05
C ASP A 377 -4.28 -15.29 14.27
N TYR A 378 -3.64 -15.25 13.09
CA TYR A 378 -3.44 -16.41 12.21
C TYR A 378 -2.02 -16.46 11.63
N GLU A 379 -1.59 -17.61 11.10
CA GLU A 379 -0.36 -17.70 10.30
C GLU A 379 -0.67 -17.47 8.82
N TYR A 380 0.00 -16.48 8.21
CA TYR A 380 -0.17 -16.12 6.80
C TYR A 380 0.31 -17.22 5.86
N ASP A 381 -0.47 -17.55 4.83
CA ASP A 381 -0.11 -18.58 3.84
C ASP A 381 0.67 -18.00 2.65
N LEU A 382 1.97 -18.26 2.57
CA LEU A 382 2.81 -17.87 1.43
C LEU A 382 2.38 -18.50 0.09
N ASN A 383 1.58 -19.56 0.09
CA ASN A 383 0.99 -20.08 -1.16
C ASN A 383 -0.02 -19.08 -1.74
N PHE A 384 -0.77 -18.37 -0.89
CA PHE A 384 -1.64 -17.28 -1.34
C PHE A 384 -0.83 -16.15 -1.99
N TYR A 385 0.24 -15.67 -1.33
CA TYR A 385 1.12 -14.66 -1.92
C TYR A 385 1.66 -15.09 -3.29
N ARG A 386 2.17 -16.33 -3.40
CA ARG A 386 2.64 -16.90 -4.67
C ARG A 386 1.59 -16.81 -5.77
N ASP A 387 0.36 -17.23 -5.46
CA ASP A 387 -0.72 -17.29 -6.45
C ASP A 387 -1.18 -15.87 -6.81
N TYR A 388 -1.33 -14.99 -5.84
CA TYR A 388 -1.64 -13.57 -6.03
C TYR A 388 -0.61 -12.87 -6.93
N ILE A 389 0.67 -12.93 -6.58
CA ILE A 389 1.70 -12.24 -7.36
C ILE A 389 1.90 -12.86 -8.75
N SER A 390 1.72 -14.16 -8.89
CA SER A 390 1.78 -14.83 -10.20
C SER A 390 0.65 -14.35 -11.12
N ASP A 391 -0.53 -14.15 -10.59
CA ASP A 391 -1.67 -13.61 -11.32
C ASP A 391 -1.41 -12.16 -11.75
N TRP A 392 -0.95 -11.31 -10.83
CA TRP A 392 -0.55 -9.93 -11.13
C TRP A 392 0.49 -9.86 -12.25
N LEU A 393 1.59 -10.60 -12.14
CA LEU A 393 2.68 -10.55 -13.12
C LEU A 393 2.28 -11.12 -14.49
N THR A 394 1.25 -11.95 -14.54
CA THR A 394 0.72 -12.50 -15.79
C THR A 394 -0.29 -11.57 -16.48
N HIS A 395 -1.10 -10.84 -15.69
CA HIS A 395 -2.25 -10.10 -16.22
C HIS A 395 -2.12 -8.57 -16.11
N TYR A 396 -1.10 -8.05 -15.44
CA TYR A 396 -0.94 -6.59 -15.28
C TYR A 396 -0.45 -5.90 -16.56
N GLY A 397 0.28 -6.61 -17.40
CA GLY A 397 0.80 -6.10 -18.68
C GLY A 397 2.18 -5.46 -18.57
N ASN A 398 2.70 -5.05 -19.72
CA ASN A 398 4.03 -4.46 -19.85
C ASN A 398 4.03 -2.93 -19.77
N ASN A 399 2.89 -2.30 -20.02
CA ASN A 399 2.65 -0.86 -19.93
C ASN A 399 2.19 -0.39 -18.54
N CYS A 400 2.04 -1.29 -17.59
CA CYS A 400 1.71 -1.04 -16.20
C CYS A 400 2.84 -1.51 -15.30
N TRP A 401 2.93 -0.96 -14.09
CA TRP A 401 3.98 -1.34 -13.16
C TRP A 401 3.50 -1.35 -11.72
N THR A 402 4.01 -2.28 -10.91
CA THR A 402 3.60 -2.47 -9.51
C THR A 402 4.77 -2.34 -8.54
N ALA A 403 4.49 -1.85 -7.35
CA ALA A 403 5.39 -1.91 -6.22
C ALA A 403 5.42 -3.34 -5.64
N LEU A 404 6.61 -3.79 -5.25
CA LEU A 404 6.83 -5.06 -4.56
C LEU A 404 7.22 -4.75 -3.11
N PHE A 405 6.38 -5.12 -2.16
CA PHE A 405 6.61 -4.89 -0.74
C PHE A 405 5.91 -5.95 0.10
N TYR A 406 6.35 -6.11 1.33
CA TYR A 406 5.71 -6.97 2.34
C TYR A 406 5.33 -6.18 3.59
N ASN A 407 6.07 -5.12 3.87
CA ASN A 407 5.91 -4.29 5.05
C ASN A 407 5.85 -2.82 4.66
N ASN A 408 5.16 -2.05 5.47
CA ASN A 408 5.16 -0.60 5.49
C ASN A 408 4.88 -0.12 6.92
N HIS A 409 4.69 1.17 7.12
CA HIS A 409 4.41 1.77 8.43
C HIS A 409 2.98 1.50 8.95
N ASP A 410 2.11 0.83 8.17
CA ASP A 410 0.70 0.56 8.49
C ASP A 410 0.37 -0.91 8.71
N ASN A 411 1.36 -1.79 8.64
CA ASN A 411 1.14 -3.23 8.78
C ASN A 411 2.18 -3.87 9.69
N PRO A 412 1.82 -4.91 10.46
CA PRO A 412 2.77 -5.68 11.24
C PRO A 412 3.78 -6.39 10.33
N ARG A 413 4.96 -6.77 10.87
CA ARG A 413 6.02 -7.41 10.10
C ARG A 413 5.58 -8.76 9.53
N MET A 414 5.66 -8.91 8.21
CA MET A 414 5.23 -10.12 7.48
C MET A 414 5.90 -11.40 7.99
N ILE A 415 7.18 -11.34 8.38
CA ILE A 415 7.88 -12.51 8.92
C ILE A 415 7.21 -13.07 10.18
N SER A 416 6.63 -12.22 11.02
CA SER A 416 5.91 -12.62 12.22
C SER A 416 4.51 -13.16 11.90
N LYS A 417 3.86 -12.65 10.86
CA LYS A 417 2.57 -13.17 10.36
C LYS A 417 2.73 -14.55 9.71
N VAL A 418 3.79 -14.77 8.93
CA VAL A 418 4.06 -16.06 8.26
C VAL A 418 4.51 -17.12 9.25
N CYS A 419 5.33 -16.77 10.23
CA CYS A 419 5.89 -17.73 11.16
C CYS A 419 6.14 -17.13 12.54
N ARG A 420 5.44 -17.64 13.55
CA ARG A 420 5.65 -17.24 14.96
C ARG A 420 6.95 -17.73 15.57
N ASP A 421 7.56 -18.77 14.99
CA ASP A 421 8.79 -19.38 15.49
C ASP A 421 10.01 -18.59 15.01
N ALA A 422 10.60 -17.83 15.93
CA ALA A 422 11.75 -16.97 15.67
C ALA A 422 12.99 -17.69 15.10
N ARG A 423 13.08 -19.03 15.30
CA ARG A 423 14.18 -19.84 14.75
C ARG A 423 14.22 -19.80 13.21
N TYR A 424 13.10 -19.51 12.57
CA TYR A 424 12.99 -19.44 11.11
C TYR A 424 13.07 -18.01 10.55
N HIS A 425 13.06 -16.97 11.39
CA HIS A 425 12.95 -15.59 10.93
C HIS A 425 14.09 -15.16 10.00
N THR A 426 15.34 -15.57 10.26
CA THR A 426 16.47 -15.27 9.37
C THR A 426 16.26 -15.83 7.97
N GLN A 427 15.96 -17.13 7.85
CA GLN A 427 15.73 -17.78 6.55
C GLN A 427 14.49 -17.24 5.85
N LEU A 428 13.43 -16.96 6.62
CA LEU A 428 12.19 -16.38 6.08
C LEU A 428 12.41 -14.96 5.55
N SER A 429 13.15 -14.10 6.27
CA SER A 429 13.52 -12.77 5.79
C SER A 429 14.30 -12.85 4.47
N ILE A 430 15.26 -13.78 4.36
CA ILE A 430 16.04 -14.00 3.14
C ILE A 430 15.15 -14.53 2.01
N LEU A 431 14.22 -15.43 2.28
CA LEU A 431 13.26 -15.93 1.29
C LEU A 431 12.40 -14.80 0.74
N LEU A 432 11.82 -13.96 1.61
CA LEU A 432 11.02 -12.81 1.21
C LEU A 432 11.85 -11.83 0.37
N ALA A 433 13.08 -11.54 0.77
CA ALA A 433 14.00 -10.72 0.00
C ALA A 433 14.30 -11.31 -1.39
N VAL A 434 14.56 -12.63 -1.50
CA VAL A 434 14.76 -13.29 -2.80
C VAL A 434 13.54 -13.06 -3.70
N MET A 435 12.33 -13.29 -3.21
CA MET A 435 11.12 -13.05 -4.01
C MET A 435 10.98 -11.57 -4.37
N GLN A 436 11.13 -10.65 -3.42
CA GLN A 436 11.00 -9.21 -3.66
C GLN A 436 11.96 -8.69 -4.73
N PHE A 437 13.21 -9.11 -4.69
CA PHE A 437 14.24 -8.61 -5.63
C PHE A 437 14.29 -9.35 -6.96
N THR A 438 13.64 -10.51 -7.10
CA THR A 438 13.66 -11.28 -8.35
C THR A 438 12.36 -11.26 -9.13
N LEU A 439 11.25 -10.84 -8.54
CA LEU A 439 9.98 -10.64 -9.24
C LEU A 439 10.00 -9.35 -10.10
N LYS A 440 9.10 -9.27 -11.09
CA LYS A 440 8.91 -8.09 -11.95
C LYS A 440 8.10 -7.04 -11.18
N GLY A 441 8.63 -5.83 -11.09
CA GLY A 441 8.08 -4.72 -10.33
C GLY A 441 9.20 -3.96 -9.64
N THR A 442 8.91 -2.90 -8.91
CA THR A 442 9.91 -2.11 -8.18
C THR A 442 9.90 -2.46 -6.70
N PRO A 443 11.02 -2.93 -6.13
CA PRO A 443 11.09 -3.25 -4.70
C PRO A 443 11.04 -1.98 -3.83
N PHE A 444 10.21 -2.05 -2.78
CA PHE A 444 10.17 -1.07 -1.69
C PHE A 444 10.52 -1.81 -0.40
N ILE A 445 11.66 -1.50 0.18
CA ILE A 445 12.13 -2.01 1.47
C ILE A 445 11.56 -1.09 2.54
N PHE A 446 10.86 -1.63 3.53
CA PHE A 446 10.51 -0.85 4.70
C PHE A 446 11.66 -0.91 5.72
N GLN A 447 11.98 0.22 6.34
CA GLN A 447 13.05 0.33 7.35
C GLN A 447 13.03 -0.84 8.35
N GLY A 448 14.17 -1.52 8.51
CA GLY A 448 14.34 -2.67 9.39
C GLY A 448 14.05 -4.04 8.76
N ASP A 449 13.54 -4.12 7.52
CA ASP A 449 13.39 -5.39 6.81
C ASP A 449 14.76 -6.03 6.55
N GLU A 450 15.72 -5.22 6.14
CA GLU A 450 17.12 -5.62 5.90
C GLU A 450 17.84 -6.01 7.19
N MET A 451 17.32 -5.62 8.34
CA MET A 451 17.82 -6.00 9.67
C MET A 451 17.16 -7.29 10.18
N GLY A 452 16.14 -7.78 9.49
CA GLY A 452 15.36 -8.94 9.89
C GLY A 452 14.50 -8.70 11.14
N LEU A 453 14.02 -7.48 11.36
CA LEU A 453 13.17 -7.14 12.49
C LEU A 453 11.81 -7.83 12.39
N ALA A 454 11.31 -8.29 13.53
CA ALA A 454 10.02 -8.95 13.69
C ALA A 454 9.06 -8.06 14.50
N ASN A 455 7.82 -8.53 14.72
CA ASN A 455 6.90 -7.88 15.64
C ASN A 455 7.48 -7.80 17.05
N TYR A 456 7.21 -6.70 17.75
CA TYR A 456 7.64 -6.47 19.11
C TYR A 456 6.67 -7.11 20.12
N ARG A 457 7.17 -7.39 21.33
CA ARG A 457 6.36 -7.99 22.40
C ARG A 457 5.86 -6.91 23.35
N PHE A 458 4.86 -6.15 22.90
CA PHE A 458 4.19 -5.20 23.79
C PHE A 458 3.46 -5.94 24.91
N THR A 459 3.43 -5.34 26.11
CA THR A 459 2.88 -5.95 27.33
C THR A 459 1.75 -5.10 27.96
N SER A 460 1.57 -3.87 27.50
CA SER A 460 0.49 -2.98 27.96
C SER A 460 0.10 -1.98 26.88
N MET A 461 -1.10 -1.41 27.02
CA MET A 461 -1.58 -0.33 26.15
C MET A 461 -0.76 0.96 26.28
N ASP A 462 -0.01 1.16 27.36
CA ASP A 462 0.87 2.31 27.54
C ASP A 462 2.04 2.34 26.53
N GLN A 463 2.33 1.19 25.94
CA GLN A 463 3.36 1.03 24.89
C GLN A 463 2.80 1.27 23.49
N ILE A 464 1.50 1.50 23.35
CA ILE A 464 0.81 1.69 22.06
C ILE A 464 0.49 3.18 21.93
N THR A 465 1.06 3.81 20.90
CA THR A 465 0.85 5.25 20.62
C THR A 465 -0.15 5.48 19.49
N ASP A 466 -0.34 4.49 18.64
CA ASP A 466 -1.17 4.55 17.43
C ASP A 466 -2.66 4.81 17.70
N VAL A 467 -3.24 5.79 17.01
CA VAL A 467 -4.64 6.22 17.16
C VAL A 467 -5.62 5.12 16.74
N GLU A 468 -5.32 4.39 15.66
CA GLU A 468 -6.16 3.28 15.20
C GLU A 468 -6.23 2.15 16.22
N ALA A 469 -5.08 1.77 16.79
CA ALA A 469 -5.00 0.72 17.81
C ALA A 469 -5.75 1.11 19.09
N LYS A 470 -5.65 2.38 19.50
CA LYS A 470 -6.43 2.90 20.65
C LYS A 470 -7.92 2.88 20.37
N GLY A 471 -8.36 3.35 19.19
CA GLY A 471 -9.76 3.32 18.77
C GLY A 471 -10.32 1.89 18.75
N TYR A 472 -9.56 0.94 18.16
CA TYR A 472 -9.93 -0.47 18.17
C TYR A 472 -10.11 -1.01 19.61
N TYR A 473 -9.16 -0.72 20.50
CA TYR A 473 -9.24 -1.15 21.88
C TYR A 473 -10.46 -0.58 22.60
N GLU A 474 -10.71 0.73 22.48
CA GLU A 474 -11.86 1.41 23.10
C GLU A 474 -13.21 0.85 22.62
N GLU A 475 -13.33 0.54 21.33
CA GLU A 475 -14.56 0.00 20.75
C GLU A 475 -14.90 -1.41 21.24
N HIS A 476 -13.87 -2.24 21.52
CA HIS A 476 -14.06 -3.66 21.82
C HIS A 476 -14.02 -4.00 23.32
N ILE A 477 -13.35 -3.18 24.15
CA ILE A 477 -13.12 -3.49 25.57
C ILE A 477 -14.40 -3.54 26.41
N GLU A 478 -15.46 -2.89 25.98
CA GLU A 478 -16.76 -2.98 26.65
C GLU A 478 -17.50 -4.30 26.36
N LYS A 479 -17.12 -4.97 25.27
CA LYS A 479 -17.81 -6.19 24.76
C LYS A 479 -17.02 -7.46 25.07
N GLU A 480 -15.70 -7.37 25.21
CA GLU A 480 -14.77 -8.49 25.31
C GLU A 480 -13.78 -8.30 26.46
N SER A 481 -13.05 -9.37 26.84
CA SER A 481 -12.02 -9.26 27.88
C SER A 481 -10.78 -8.48 27.38
N HIS A 482 -10.08 -7.80 28.30
CA HIS A 482 -8.81 -7.14 27.98
C HIS A 482 -7.84 -8.07 27.25
N GLU A 483 -7.69 -9.31 27.71
CA GLU A 483 -6.79 -10.29 27.11
C GLU A 483 -7.16 -10.60 25.65
N THR A 484 -8.45 -10.76 25.35
CA THR A 484 -8.94 -11.04 23.99
C THR A 484 -8.66 -9.85 23.07
N VAL A 485 -9.07 -8.64 23.49
CA VAL A 485 -8.89 -7.43 22.68
C VAL A 485 -7.41 -7.10 22.48
N PHE A 486 -6.60 -7.21 23.52
CA PHE A 486 -5.18 -6.91 23.44
C PHE A 486 -4.43 -7.92 22.56
N ASN A 487 -4.75 -9.22 22.62
CA ASN A 487 -4.16 -10.22 21.74
C ASN A 487 -4.53 -10.00 20.26
N ALA A 488 -5.77 -9.66 19.97
CA ALA A 488 -6.20 -9.29 18.61
C ALA A 488 -5.45 -8.05 18.12
N LEU A 489 -5.35 -7.02 18.95
CA LEU A 489 -4.58 -5.82 18.67
C LEU A 489 -3.11 -6.14 18.37
N LEU A 490 -2.46 -7.00 19.18
CA LEU A 490 -1.07 -7.42 18.95
C LEU A 490 -0.87 -8.22 17.65
N ALA A 491 -1.91 -8.84 17.11
CA ALA A 491 -1.81 -9.51 15.82
C ALA A 491 -1.66 -8.52 14.66
N GLY A 492 -2.29 -7.34 14.76
CA GLY A 492 -2.43 -6.42 13.62
C GLY A 492 -1.96 -4.99 13.82
N THR A 493 -1.53 -4.58 15.01
CA THR A 493 -1.18 -3.16 15.26
C THR A 493 -0.02 -2.66 14.40
N ARG A 494 -0.17 -1.43 13.90
CA ARG A 494 0.86 -0.68 13.18
C ARG A 494 2.07 -0.35 14.08
N GLU A 495 1.91 -0.34 15.41
CA GLU A 495 2.97 -0.03 16.36
C GLU A 495 4.23 -0.91 16.16
N HIS A 496 4.07 -2.16 15.70
CA HIS A 496 5.20 -3.05 15.39
C HIS A 496 6.19 -2.46 14.36
N CYS A 497 5.74 -1.56 13.52
CA CYS A 497 6.55 -0.91 12.49
C CYS A 497 6.98 0.51 12.86
N ARG A 498 6.60 0.99 14.05
CA ARG A 498 6.83 2.36 14.52
C ARG A 498 7.77 2.47 15.72
N VAL A 499 8.37 1.36 16.14
CA VAL A 499 9.42 1.31 17.17
C VAL A 499 10.75 1.78 16.58
N LEU A 500 11.48 2.59 17.33
CA LEU A 500 12.78 3.16 16.93
C LEU A 500 13.76 2.03 16.51
N LEU A 501 14.45 2.21 15.38
CA LEU A 501 15.40 1.22 14.88
C LEU A 501 16.60 1.05 15.82
N PRO A 502 17.18 -0.15 15.91
CA PRO A 502 18.24 -0.47 16.86
C PRO A 502 19.63 0.02 16.41
N TRP A 503 19.79 1.32 16.18
CA TRP A 503 21.05 1.96 15.79
C TRP A 503 22.00 2.28 16.97
N ASN A 504 21.89 1.56 18.09
CA ASN A 504 22.58 1.86 19.35
C ASN A 504 22.13 3.20 19.98
N VAL A 505 20.87 3.55 19.81
CA VAL A 505 20.22 4.70 20.43
C VAL A 505 19.41 4.27 21.65
N GLN A 506 19.16 5.20 22.56
CA GLN A 506 18.30 4.96 23.71
C GLN A 506 16.83 4.91 23.26
N MET A 507 16.14 3.81 23.57
CA MET A 507 14.70 3.71 23.32
C MET A 507 13.92 4.70 24.18
N PRO A 508 12.84 5.32 23.65
CA PRO A 508 11.92 6.11 24.45
C PRO A 508 11.35 5.29 25.61
N SER A 509 10.96 5.95 26.69
CA SER A 509 10.55 5.29 27.95
C SER A 509 9.41 4.27 27.77
N TYR A 510 8.47 4.54 26.86
CA TYR A 510 7.35 3.65 26.55
C TYR A 510 7.75 2.42 25.71
N HIS A 511 8.94 2.42 25.08
CA HIS A 511 9.47 1.29 24.33
C HIS A 511 10.72 0.64 24.95
N GLN A 512 11.06 0.99 26.19
CA GLN A 512 12.21 0.35 26.88
C GLN A 512 12.03 -1.17 26.98
N GLY A 513 13.11 -1.91 26.67
CA GLY A 513 13.12 -3.36 26.71
C GLY A 513 12.55 -4.06 25.47
N LEU A 514 12.25 -3.27 24.43
CA LEU A 514 11.76 -3.79 23.15
C LEU A 514 12.86 -3.98 22.09
N GLU A 515 14.13 -3.78 22.44
CA GLU A 515 15.26 -3.85 21.50
C GLU A 515 15.32 -5.22 20.81
N GLN A 516 15.55 -5.23 19.52
CA GLN A 516 15.81 -6.43 18.74
C GLN A 516 17.23 -6.39 18.14
N PRO A 517 17.93 -7.53 18.07
CA PRO A 517 19.25 -7.58 17.44
C PRO A 517 19.13 -7.48 15.92
N ILE A 518 20.06 -6.77 15.29
CA ILE A 518 20.24 -6.79 13.84
C ILE A 518 20.76 -8.18 13.43
N LYS A 519 20.11 -8.79 12.43
CA LYS A 519 20.53 -10.07 11.86
C LYS A 519 21.47 -9.82 10.67
N GLU A 520 22.76 -9.84 10.90
CA GLU A 520 23.78 -9.54 9.89
C GLU A 520 23.67 -10.40 8.63
N ASP A 521 23.27 -11.68 8.76
CA ASP A 521 23.04 -12.56 7.61
C ASP A 521 21.92 -12.05 6.70
N VAL A 522 20.88 -11.43 7.27
CA VAL A 522 19.78 -10.84 6.52
C VAL A 522 20.28 -9.59 5.79
N THR A 523 20.99 -8.71 6.48
CA THR A 523 21.57 -7.49 5.88
C THR A 523 22.52 -7.84 4.71
N ALA A 524 23.40 -8.84 4.91
CA ALA A 524 24.29 -9.32 3.87
C ALA A 524 23.53 -9.89 2.65
N ALA A 525 22.44 -10.61 2.90
CA ALA A 525 21.60 -11.14 1.82
C ALA A 525 20.90 -10.02 1.05
N TYR A 526 20.32 -9.01 1.73
CA TYR A 526 19.73 -7.83 1.08
C TYR A 526 20.75 -7.12 0.18
N ARG A 527 21.95 -6.83 0.68
CA ARG A 527 23.02 -6.19 -0.09
C ARG A 527 23.35 -6.98 -1.36
N LYS A 528 23.53 -8.29 -1.27
CA LYS A 528 23.79 -9.16 -2.42
C LYS A 528 22.65 -9.17 -3.43
N LEU A 529 21.42 -9.27 -2.97
CA LEU A 529 20.24 -9.35 -3.82
C LEU A 529 19.93 -8.02 -4.52
N ILE A 530 20.10 -6.90 -3.84
CA ILE A 530 19.98 -5.56 -4.44
C ILE A 530 21.04 -5.38 -5.55
N HIS A 531 22.30 -5.74 -5.27
CA HIS A 531 23.37 -5.68 -6.24
C HIS A 531 23.10 -6.59 -7.44
N LEU A 532 22.66 -7.83 -7.21
CA LEU A 532 22.25 -8.75 -8.26
C LEU A 532 21.14 -8.16 -9.14
N ARG A 533 20.10 -7.57 -8.55
CA ARG A 533 19.01 -6.94 -9.29
C ARG A 533 19.48 -5.79 -10.18
N ARG A 534 20.39 -4.97 -9.68
CA ARG A 534 20.97 -3.85 -10.46
C ARG A 534 21.84 -4.32 -11.63
N GLN A 535 22.54 -5.44 -11.46
CA GLN A 535 23.37 -6.02 -12.52
C GLN A 535 22.56 -6.79 -13.57
N GLU A 536 21.53 -7.50 -13.14
CA GLU A 536 20.76 -8.41 -14.00
C GLU A 536 19.45 -7.75 -14.47
N LYS A 537 19.50 -7.08 -15.63
CA LYS A 537 18.33 -6.44 -16.23
C LYS A 537 17.14 -7.41 -16.44
N ALA A 538 17.41 -8.71 -16.55
CA ALA A 538 16.36 -9.73 -16.58
C ALA A 538 15.48 -9.73 -15.33
N LEU A 539 15.98 -9.31 -14.15
CA LEU A 539 15.17 -9.18 -12.93
C LEU A 539 14.21 -7.99 -12.98
N SER A 540 14.56 -6.92 -13.70
CA SER A 540 13.67 -5.77 -13.92
C SER A 540 12.73 -6.04 -15.11
N TYR A 541 13.26 -6.32 -16.28
CA TYR A 541 12.53 -6.29 -17.54
C TYR A 541 12.23 -7.67 -18.17
N GLY A 542 12.84 -8.74 -17.65
CA GLY A 542 12.67 -10.08 -18.22
C GLY A 542 11.25 -10.63 -18.10
N ASP A 543 10.94 -11.57 -18.98
CA ASP A 543 9.68 -12.31 -18.93
C ASP A 543 9.59 -13.13 -17.64
N PHE A 544 8.40 -13.19 -17.08
CA PHE A 544 8.08 -13.99 -15.91
C PHE A 544 7.35 -15.27 -16.31
N LYS A 545 7.86 -16.42 -15.88
CA LYS A 545 7.22 -17.71 -16.14
C LYS A 545 7.31 -18.64 -14.93
N VAL A 546 6.16 -19.09 -14.44
CA VAL A 546 6.08 -20.08 -13.35
C VAL A 546 6.36 -21.47 -13.91
N LEU A 547 7.26 -22.21 -13.25
CA LEU A 547 7.63 -23.60 -13.59
C LEU A 547 7.02 -24.62 -12.62
N ASP A 548 6.96 -24.30 -11.32
CA ASP A 548 6.38 -25.18 -10.29
C ASP A 548 5.67 -24.32 -9.23
N ARG A 549 4.37 -24.56 -9.04
CA ARG A 549 3.53 -23.93 -8.01
C ARG A 549 2.75 -24.96 -7.17
N ARG A 550 3.29 -26.16 -7.03
CA ARG A 550 2.73 -27.14 -6.10
C ARG A 550 2.74 -26.57 -4.68
N LYS A 551 1.98 -27.18 -3.78
CA LYS A 551 1.90 -26.72 -2.37
C LYS A 551 3.29 -26.48 -1.79
N ASN A 552 3.50 -25.32 -1.21
CA ASN A 552 4.75 -24.85 -0.58
C ASN A 552 5.94 -24.71 -1.55
N ARG A 553 5.69 -24.64 -2.85
CA ARG A 553 6.73 -24.46 -3.88
C ARG A 553 6.43 -23.23 -4.72
N PHE A 554 7.49 -22.50 -5.03
CA PHE A 554 7.44 -21.42 -6.02
C PHE A 554 8.73 -21.43 -6.83
N VAL A 555 8.64 -21.96 -8.06
CA VAL A 555 9.75 -22.01 -9.00
C VAL A 555 9.37 -21.23 -10.24
N TYR A 556 10.19 -20.26 -10.61
CA TYR A 556 9.94 -19.41 -11.77
C TYR A 556 11.22 -18.97 -12.46
N THR A 557 11.09 -18.49 -13.68
CA THR A 557 12.19 -17.91 -14.45
C THR A 557 11.95 -16.44 -14.80
N ARG A 558 13.06 -15.73 -14.97
CA ARG A 558 13.13 -14.38 -15.55
C ARG A 558 14.08 -14.44 -16.73
N ASN A 559 13.58 -14.11 -17.93
CA ASN A 559 14.35 -14.27 -19.18
C ASN A 559 14.42 -12.95 -19.93
N LEU A 560 15.62 -12.57 -20.37
CA LEU A 560 15.86 -11.38 -21.19
C LEU A 560 17.12 -11.58 -22.03
N ASP A 561 17.01 -11.38 -23.34
CA ASP A 561 18.16 -11.31 -24.27
C ASP A 561 19.18 -12.46 -24.11
N GLY A 562 18.68 -13.69 -23.97
CA GLY A 562 19.52 -14.89 -23.83
C GLY A 562 19.95 -15.19 -22.39
N THR A 563 19.80 -14.26 -21.45
CA THR A 563 20.00 -14.51 -20.01
C THR A 563 18.75 -15.13 -19.41
N SER A 564 18.91 -16.22 -18.65
CA SER A 564 17.84 -16.86 -17.90
C SER A 564 18.24 -16.98 -16.41
N LEU A 565 17.39 -16.44 -15.54
CA LEU A 565 17.48 -16.60 -14.09
C LEU A 565 16.37 -17.55 -13.66
N LEU A 566 16.73 -18.60 -12.91
CA LEU A 566 15.78 -19.55 -12.33
C LEU A 566 15.81 -19.38 -10.82
N ILE A 567 14.64 -19.17 -10.23
CA ILE A 567 14.44 -18.96 -8.81
C ILE A 567 13.65 -20.16 -8.26
N ASP A 568 14.19 -20.78 -7.22
CA ASP A 568 13.64 -21.97 -6.56
C ASP A 568 13.39 -21.69 -5.09
N CYS A 569 12.13 -21.59 -4.66
CA CYS A 569 11.71 -21.22 -3.31
C CYS A 569 10.97 -22.35 -2.60
N ASN A 570 11.32 -22.61 -1.35
CA ASN A 570 10.56 -23.42 -0.39
C ASN A 570 9.77 -22.49 0.55
N LEU A 571 8.45 -22.51 0.44
CA LEU A 571 7.54 -21.62 1.18
C LEU A 571 7.11 -22.17 2.55
N SER A 572 7.81 -23.15 3.12
CA SER A 572 7.35 -23.86 4.34
C SER A 572 8.44 -24.15 5.35
N LYS A 573 8.01 -24.49 6.57
CA LYS A 573 8.85 -24.96 7.68
C LYS A 573 9.46 -26.35 7.42
N ALA A 574 8.98 -27.10 6.43
CA ALA A 574 9.48 -28.43 6.08
C ALA A 574 10.51 -28.35 4.95
N SER A 575 11.54 -29.20 5.00
CA SER A 575 12.44 -29.36 3.86
C SER A 575 11.73 -29.99 2.67
N CYS A 576 12.09 -29.61 1.47
CA CYS A 576 11.53 -30.17 0.22
C CYS A 576 12.64 -30.51 -0.78
N ALA A 577 12.31 -31.28 -1.82
CA ALA A 577 13.24 -31.52 -2.93
C ALA A 577 13.52 -30.19 -3.68
N ALA A 578 14.79 -29.88 -3.94
CA ALA A 578 15.17 -28.74 -4.75
C ALA A 578 14.81 -28.98 -6.22
N TYR A 579 14.50 -27.91 -6.94
CA TYR A 579 14.35 -27.98 -8.39
C TYR A 579 15.70 -28.34 -9.04
N GLN A 580 15.65 -29.21 -10.03
CA GLN A 580 16.86 -29.60 -10.76
C GLN A 580 16.88 -28.81 -12.07
N PRO A 581 17.71 -27.75 -12.16
CA PRO A 581 17.80 -26.97 -13.38
C PRO A 581 18.41 -27.80 -14.53
N GLU A 582 18.07 -27.45 -15.76
CA GLU A 582 18.70 -28.02 -16.95
C GLU A 582 20.20 -27.73 -16.96
N HIS A 583 20.92 -28.47 -17.82
CA HIS A 583 22.36 -28.24 -18.02
C HIS A 583 22.66 -26.78 -18.45
N GLY A 584 23.72 -26.20 -17.89
CA GLY A 584 24.17 -24.85 -18.19
C GLY A 584 23.78 -23.79 -17.15
N TYR A 585 22.92 -24.09 -16.19
CA TYR A 585 22.67 -23.18 -15.05
C TYR A 585 23.78 -23.31 -13.99
N LYS A 586 24.19 -22.15 -13.46
CA LYS A 586 25.12 -22.03 -12.33
C LYS A 586 24.39 -21.41 -11.14
N LEU A 587 24.61 -21.94 -9.94
CA LEU A 587 24.09 -21.33 -8.70
C LEU A 587 24.83 -20.01 -8.43
N ILE A 588 24.07 -18.93 -8.25
CA ILE A 588 24.61 -17.60 -7.98
C ILE A 588 24.17 -17.05 -6.61
N PHE A 589 23.12 -17.65 -6.01
CA PHE A 589 22.68 -17.30 -4.66
C PHE A 589 21.95 -18.49 -4.00
N PRO A 590 22.20 -18.79 -2.71
CA PRO A 590 23.37 -18.36 -1.96
C PRO A 590 24.64 -19.00 -2.50
N GLU A 591 25.80 -18.41 -2.23
CA GLU A 591 27.08 -19.04 -2.54
C GLU A 591 27.28 -20.28 -1.69
N GLN A 592 27.42 -21.44 -2.29
CA GLN A 592 27.58 -22.72 -1.63
C GLN A 592 28.60 -23.60 -2.40
N GLU A 593 29.53 -24.21 -1.66
CA GLU A 593 30.49 -25.17 -2.24
C GLU A 593 29.80 -26.47 -2.63
N HIS A 594 28.80 -26.92 -1.84
CA HIS A 594 28.05 -28.14 -2.08
C HIS A 594 26.56 -27.86 -2.24
N ILE A 595 26.01 -28.21 -3.40
CA ILE A 595 24.59 -28.01 -3.73
C ILE A 595 23.81 -29.22 -3.28
N SER A 596 23.04 -29.11 -2.20
CA SER A 596 22.13 -30.14 -1.71
C SER A 596 20.99 -30.39 -2.71
N SER A 597 20.53 -31.65 -2.82
CA SER A 597 19.31 -32.02 -3.56
C SER A 597 18.01 -31.58 -2.86
N LYS A 598 18.11 -30.98 -1.65
CA LYS A 598 16.99 -30.48 -0.88
C LYS A 598 17.15 -29.00 -0.58
N LEU A 599 16.03 -28.28 -0.48
CA LEU A 599 15.92 -27.00 0.19
C LEU A 599 15.47 -27.22 1.63
N GLY A 600 16.14 -26.57 2.58
CA GLY A 600 15.69 -26.49 3.96
C GLY A 600 14.47 -25.59 4.14
N PRO A 601 13.99 -25.43 5.39
CA PRO A 601 12.89 -24.53 5.72
C PRO A 601 13.12 -23.11 5.19
N TYR A 602 12.14 -22.54 4.47
CA TYR A 602 12.17 -21.20 3.93
C TYR A 602 13.44 -20.85 3.13
N GLN A 603 14.10 -21.83 2.53
CA GLN A 603 15.26 -21.59 1.68
C GLN A 603 14.87 -21.25 0.24
N ALA A 604 15.70 -20.42 -0.39
CA ALA A 604 15.63 -20.12 -1.81
C ALA A 604 16.98 -20.26 -2.49
N ARG A 605 16.97 -20.48 -3.82
CA ARG A 605 18.15 -20.49 -4.69
C ARG A 605 17.90 -19.69 -5.95
N ILE A 606 18.94 -19.03 -6.42
CA ILE A 606 18.94 -18.35 -7.72
C ILE A 606 20.03 -18.95 -8.57
N TRP A 607 19.63 -19.37 -9.78
CA TRP A 607 20.51 -19.94 -10.79
C TRP A 607 20.54 -19.03 -11.99
N LYS A 608 21.68 -18.93 -12.67
CA LYS A 608 21.86 -18.17 -13.91
C LYS A 608 22.38 -19.04 -15.02
N LYS A 609 21.82 -18.84 -16.23
CA LYS A 609 22.25 -19.37 -17.52
C LYS A 609 22.30 -18.22 -18.52
N GLY A 610 23.32 -18.14 -19.33
CA GLY A 610 23.55 -17.12 -20.35
C GLY A 610 25.01 -16.81 -20.48
#